data_39b0100ded8f3fafbac6e9e15a15b909
#
_entry.id   39b0100ded8f3fafbac6e9e15a15b909
#
_cell.length_a   1.000
_cell.length_b   1.000
_cell.length_c   1.000
_cell.angle_alpha   90.00
_cell.angle_beta   90.00
_cell.angle_gamma   90.00
#
_symmetry.space_group_name_H-M   'P 1'
#
loop_
_entity.id
_entity.type
_entity.pdbx_description
1 polymer ?
#
loop_
_entity_poly.entity_id
_entity_poly.type
_entity_poly.pdbx_seq_one_letter_code
_entity_poly.pdbx_strand_id
1 'polypeptide(L)'
;MTVIFYLVAIFFFALLIGFAGKVIIGGLMGAKPEMFRFARKGSIGNQLFNTIYLVFISLLVSIPLGVCAGIYLAMYAKQGKMTKFLRMCIETLSSLPSIVVGLFGYLVFLVFFGMGKSLMAGALSVSILTLPLITTTTEDAIKGLPAGYFQASLGLGATKWQSIFHVLLPACLPRIMTGVILAAGRGFGEAAALLYTTGSGSDLRWGNWNLAAPTCPFNPFRP
;
A
#
# COMPACT_ATOMS: atom_id res chain seq x y z
N MET A 1 21.47 -3.91 32.80
CA MET A 1 20.75 -3.42 31.59
C MET A 1 20.47 -4.52 30.59
N THR A 2 21.47 -5.28 30.13
CA THR A 2 21.35 -6.33 29.09
C THR A 2 20.32 -7.42 29.44
N VAL A 3 20.28 -7.90 30.69
CA VAL A 3 19.33 -8.94 31.14
C VAL A 3 17.87 -8.49 31.02
N ILE A 4 17.59 -7.22 31.33
CA ILE A 4 16.22 -6.67 31.22
C ILE A 4 15.78 -6.64 29.75
N PHE A 5 16.67 -6.26 28.81
CA PHE A 5 16.37 -6.29 27.38
C PHE A 5 16.07 -7.70 26.88
N TYR A 6 16.83 -8.71 27.33
CA TYR A 6 16.57 -10.10 26.96
C TYR A 6 15.24 -10.60 27.51
N LEU A 7 14.91 -10.29 28.76
CA LEU A 7 13.61 -10.66 29.35
C LEU A 7 12.44 -10.03 28.61
N VAL A 8 12.54 -8.74 28.26
CA VAL A 8 11.51 -8.04 27.48
C VAL A 8 11.38 -8.66 26.08
N ALA A 9 12.50 -8.92 25.41
CA ALA A 9 12.50 -9.56 24.10
C ALA A 9 11.85 -10.94 24.13
N ILE A 10 12.23 -11.80 25.09
CA ILE A 10 11.65 -13.13 25.25
C ILE A 10 10.15 -13.05 25.54
N PHE A 11 9.71 -12.11 26.37
CA PHE A 11 8.30 -11.90 26.65
C PHE A 11 7.50 -11.55 25.39
N PHE A 12 7.98 -10.58 24.58
CA PHE A 12 7.32 -10.21 23.34
C PHE A 12 7.32 -11.35 22.32
N PHE A 13 8.42 -12.09 22.19
CA PHE A 13 8.49 -13.27 21.32
C PHE A 13 7.51 -14.36 21.74
N ALA A 14 7.43 -14.67 23.03
CA ALA A 14 6.50 -15.66 23.55
C ALA A 14 5.04 -15.24 23.32
N LEU A 15 4.73 -13.96 23.51
CA LEU A 15 3.41 -13.40 23.25
C LEU A 15 3.04 -13.49 21.77
N LEU A 16 3.97 -13.15 20.87
CA LEU A 16 3.77 -13.19 19.43
C LEU A 16 3.57 -14.62 18.94
N ILE A 17 4.42 -15.56 19.38
CA ILE A 17 4.30 -16.99 19.06
C ILE A 17 3.00 -17.57 19.62
N GLY A 18 2.63 -17.22 20.86
CA GLY A 18 1.39 -17.68 21.50
C GLY A 18 0.15 -17.18 20.75
N PHE A 19 0.13 -15.92 20.34
CA PHE A 19 -0.96 -15.34 19.55
C PHE A 19 -1.04 -15.96 18.15
N ALA A 20 0.08 -16.06 17.45
CA ALA A 20 0.12 -16.68 16.12
C ALA A 20 -0.28 -18.16 16.19
N GLY A 21 0.21 -18.91 17.19
CA GLY A 21 -0.15 -20.30 17.42
C GLY A 21 -1.65 -20.47 17.68
N LYS A 22 -2.24 -19.63 18.51
CA LYS A 22 -3.69 -19.66 18.78
C LYS A 22 -4.52 -19.41 17.53
N VAL A 23 -4.12 -18.44 16.70
CA VAL A 23 -4.80 -18.10 15.44
C VAL A 23 -4.67 -19.25 14.44
N ILE A 24 -3.47 -19.81 14.27
CA ILE A 24 -3.21 -20.90 13.32
C ILE A 24 -3.96 -22.18 13.75
N ILE A 25 -3.82 -22.59 15.01
CA ILE A 25 -4.45 -23.80 15.52
C ILE A 25 -5.98 -23.66 15.49
N GLY A 26 -6.51 -22.51 15.96
CA GLY A 26 -7.94 -22.23 15.91
C GLY A 26 -8.48 -22.15 14.49
N GLY A 27 -7.71 -21.58 13.55
CA GLY A 27 -8.05 -21.53 12.13
C GLY A 27 -8.07 -22.91 11.48
N LEU A 28 -7.07 -23.76 11.75
CA LEU A 28 -7.00 -25.13 11.21
C LEU A 28 -8.10 -26.04 11.79
N MET A 29 -8.39 -25.95 13.07
CA MET A 29 -9.46 -26.73 13.71
C MET A 29 -10.87 -26.28 13.26
N GLY A 30 -11.04 -24.99 12.93
CA GLY A 30 -12.30 -24.43 12.44
C GLY A 30 -12.47 -24.50 10.92
N ALA A 31 -11.44 -24.86 10.18
CA ALA A 31 -11.45 -24.88 8.72
C ALA A 31 -12.32 -26.03 8.19
N LYS A 32 -13.53 -25.68 7.75
CA LYS A 32 -14.40 -26.59 6.99
C LYS A 32 -14.19 -26.37 5.49
N PRO A 33 -14.18 -27.43 4.65
CA PRO A 33 -14.00 -27.27 3.20
C PRO A 33 -15.03 -26.35 2.55
N GLU A 34 -16.18 -26.18 3.18
CA GLU A 34 -17.24 -25.26 2.76
C GLU A 34 -16.85 -23.77 2.87
N MET A 35 -15.87 -23.43 3.74
CA MET A 35 -15.38 -22.05 3.91
C MET A 35 -14.54 -21.57 2.71
N PHE A 36 -14.00 -22.51 1.91
CA PHE A 36 -13.22 -22.20 0.70
C PHE A 36 -14.09 -22.05 -0.55
N ARG A 37 -15.40 -22.33 -0.48
CA ARG A 37 -16.30 -22.15 -1.61
C ARG A 37 -16.51 -20.67 -1.90
N PHE A 38 -16.29 -20.28 -3.17
CA PHE A 38 -16.63 -18.96 -3.68
C PHE A 38 -18.17 -18.78 -3.69
N ALA A 39 -18.64 -17.53 -3.51
CA ALA A 39 -20.05 -17.14 -3.61
C ALA A 39 -20.94 -17.39 -2.37
N ARG A 40 -20.42 -17.83 -1.23
CA ARG A 40 -21.19 -17.87 0.03
C ARG A 40 -20.86 -16.66 0.91
N LYS A 41 -21.87 -16.09 1.55
CA LYS A 41 -21.66 -15.03 2.57
C LYS A 41 -20.73 -15.55 3.65
N GLY A 42 -19.62 -14.81 3.93
CA GLY A 42 -18.64 -15.20 4.95
C GLY A 42 -17.61 -16.23 4.51
N SER A 43 -17.48 -16.55 3.20
CA SER A 43 -16.44 -17.46 2.71
C SER A 43 -15.06 -16.78 2.68
N ILE A 44 -14.02 -17.52 3.10
CA ILE A 44 -12.62 -17.11 3.07
C ILE A 44 -12.17 -16.80 1.63
N GLY A 45 -12.64 -17.59 0.65
CA GLY A 45 -12.30 -17.40 -0.75
C GLY A 45 -12.71 -16.02 -1.28
N ASN A 46 -13.87 -15.52 -0.87
CA ASN A 46 -14.34 -14.19 -1.26
C ASN A 46 -13.50 -13.07 -0.62
N GLN A 47 -13.09 -13.26 0.63
CA GLN A 47 -12.23 -12.29 1.33
C GLN A 47 -10.82 -12.25 0.73
N LEU A 48 -10.23 -13.40 0.39
CA LEU A 48 -8.95 -13.48 -0.29
C LEU A 48 -8.97 -12.77 -1.65
N PHE A 49 -10.01 -13.03 -2.45
CA PHE A 49 -10.16 -12.35 -3.74
C PHE A 49 -10.26 -10.84 -3.57
N ASN A 50 -11.09 -10.36 -2.64
CA ASN A 50 -11.25 -8.94 -2.37
C ASN A 50 -9.94 -8.29 -1.91
N THR A 51 -9.15 -8.98 -1.08
CA THR A 51 -7.85 -8.49 -0.62
C THR A 51 -6.85 -8.38 -1.77
N ILE A 52 -6.76 -9.41 -2.62
CA ILE A 52 -5.87 -9.40 -3.80
C ILE A 52 -6.30 -8.28 -4.76
N TYR A 53 -7.59 -8.18 -5.05
CA TYR A 53 -8.15 -7.13 -5.91
C TYR A 53 -7.84 -5.73 -5.38
N LEU A 54 -8.06 -5.50 -4.09
CA LEU A 54 -7.81 -4.22 -3.44
C LEU A 54 -6.33 -3.83 -3.52
N VAL A 55 -5.43 -4.75 -3.18
CA VAL A 55 -3.98 -4.50 -3.25
C VAL A 55 -3.55 -4.26 -4.69
N PHE A 56 -4.08 -5.02 -5.65
CA PHE A 56 -3.77 -4.83 -7.07
C PHE A 56 -4.17 -3.43 -7.56
N ILE A 57 -5.39 -2.97 -7.27
CA ILE A 57 -5.85 -1.63 -7.66
C ILE A 57 -5.04 -0.54 -6.93
N SER A 58 -4.76 -0.73 -5.65
CA SER A 58 -3.92 0.20 -4.88
C SER A 58 -2.54 0.36 -5.51
N LEU A 59 -1.88 -0.74 -5.91
CA LEU A 59 -0.59 -0.71 -6.59
C LEU A 59 -0.68 -0.13 -8.00
N LEU A 60 -1.75 -0.42 -8.74
CA LEU A 60 -1.97 0.15 -10.08
C LEU A 60 -2.00 1.69 -10.07
N VAL A 61 -2.48 2.28 -8.98
CA VAL A 61 -2.48 3.74 -8.78
C VAL A 61 -1.15 4.23 -8.22
N SER A 62 -0.63 3.58 -7.18
CA SER A 62 0.54 4.07 -6.44
C SER A 62 1.86 3.86 -7.19
N ILE A 63 2.01 2.80 -8.01
CA ILE A 63 3.24 2.56 -8.77
C ILE A 63 3.52 3.68 -9.77
N PRO A 64 2.63 4.01 -10.74
CA PRO A 64 2.93 5.04 -11.71
C PRO A 64 3.15 6.40 -11.05
N LEU A 65 2.32 6.77 -10.08
CA LEU A 65 2.46 8.05 -9.39
C LEU A 65 3.74 8.11 -8.54
N GLY A 66 4.04 7.06 -7.78
CA GLY A 66 5.22 6.98 -6.92
C GLY A 66 6.52 6.93 -7.72
N VAL A 67 6.57 6.16 -8.81
CA VAL A 67 7.75 6.10 -9.69
C VAL A 67 7.98 7.45 -10.38
N CYS A 68 6.95 8.08 -10.94
CA CYS A 68 7.07 9.40 -11.54
C CYS A 68 7.55 10.45 -10.53
N ALA A 69 6.99 10.45 -9.31
CA ALA A 69 7.42 11.34 -8.24
C ALA A 69 8.87 11.09 -7.82
N GLY A 70 9.27 9.82 -7.69
CA GLY A 70 10.64 9.43 -7.36
C GLY A 70 11.66 9.86 -8.42
N ILE A 71 11.35 9.66 -9.71
CA ILE A 71 12.17 10.14 -10.83
C ILE A 71 12.31 11.67 -10.79
N TYR A 72 11.19 12.37 -10.56
CA TYR A 72 11.21 13.83 -10.46
C TYR A 72 12.13 14.30 -9.33
N LEU A 73 12.01 13.72 -8.14
CA LEU A 73 12.82 14.07 -6.98
C LEU A 73 14.31 13.70 -7.14
N ALA A 74 14.62 12.63 -7.88
CA ALA A 74 15.99 12.20 -8.10
C ALA A 74 16.71 13.04 -9.17
N MET A 75 16.03 13.37 -10.28
CA MET A 75 16.68 13.87 -11.50
C MET A 75 16.35 15.33 -11.85
N TYR A 76 15.17 15.81 -11.45
CA TYR A 76 14.69 17.14 -11.84
C TYR A 76 14.62 18.14 -10.68
N ALA A 77 14.42 17.66 -9.47
CA ALA A 77 14.24 18.53 -8.32
C ALA A 77 15.56 19.21 -7.93
N LYS A 78 15.63 20.52 -8.15
CA LYS A 78 16.75 21.36 -7.68
C LYS A 78 16.68 21.47 -6.15
N GLN A 79 17.86 21.57 -5.51
CA GLN A 79 17.91 21.85 -4.06
C GLN A 79 17.33 23.25 -3.77
N GLY A 80 16.09 23.28 -3.29
CA GLY A 80 15.36 24.51 -3.01
C GLY A 80 14.28 24.30 -1.96
N LYS A 81 13.61 25.40 -1.55
CA LYS A 81 12.53 25.38 -0.56
C LYS A 81 11.38 24.43 -0.97
N MET A 82 11.04 24.41 -2.24
CA MET A 82 9.97 23.56 -2.78
C MET A 82 10.29 22.06 -2.67
N THR A 83 11.51 21.66 -2.98
CA THR A 83 11.95 20.24 -2.84
C THR A 83 11.99 19.82 -1.39
N LYS A 84 12.44 20.70 -0.49
CA LYS A 84 12.39 20.45 0.97
C LYS A 84 10.96 20.26 1.44
N PHE A 85 10.05 21.11 0.99
CA PHE A 85 8.62 21.00 1.32
C PHE A 85 8.02 19.67 0.83
N LEU A 86 8.27 19.28 -0.43
CA LEU A 86 7.79 18.00 -0.95
C LEU A 86 8.32 16.80 -0.16
N ARG A 87 9.61 16.81 0.22
CA ARG A 87 10.18 15.75 1.06
C ARG A 87 9.51 15.70 2.43
N MET A 88 9.32 16.86 3.06
CA MET A 88 8.61 16.95 4.34
C MET A 88 7.18 16.37 4.22
N CYS A 89 6.46 16.66 3.13
CA CYS A 89 5.13 16.08 2.89
C CYS A 89 5.19 14.54 2.77
N ILE A 90 6.17 14.00 2.04
CA ILE A 90 6.35 12.56 1.87
C ILE A 90 6.70 11.89 3.21
N GLU A 91 7.62 12.46 3.97
CA GLU A 91 8.02 11.97 5.30
C GLU A 91 6.86 12.02 6.29
N THR A 92 6.11 13.13 6.31
CA THR A 92 4.92 13.27 7.14
C THR A 92 3.87 12.23 6.78
N LEU A 93 3.59 12.04 5.50
CA LEU A 93 2.62 11.04 5.02
C LEU A 93 3.06 9.61 5.38
N SER A 94 4.36 9.32 5.30
CA SER A 94 4.93 8.03 5.68
C SER A 94 4.84 7.74 7.19
N SER A 95 4.85 8.79 8.02
CA SER A 95 4.82 8.68 9.49
C SER A 95 3.41 8.66 10.07
N LEU A 96 2.37 8.96 9.27
CA LEU A 96 0.99 8.96 9.76
C LEU A 96 0.53 7.54 10.16
N PRO A 97 -0.16 7.41 11.31
CA PRO A 97 -0.85 6.17 11.65
C PRO A 97 -1.88 5.80 10.58
N SER A 98 -1.93 4.53 10.19
CA SER A 98 -2.83 4.06 9.12
C SER A 98 -4.31 4.33 9.40
N ILE A 99 -4.69 4.36 10.68
CA ILE A 99 -6.05 4.70 11.11
C ILE A 99 -6.44 6.14 10.73
N VAL A 100 -5.48 7.08 10.82
CA VAL A 100 -5.70 8.49 10.44
C VAL A 100 -5.89 8.60 8.92
N VAL A 101 -5.08 7.88 8.15
CA VAL A 101 -5.23 7.86 6.68
C VAL A 101 -6.53 7.18 6.27
N GLY A 102 -6.97 6.14 6.99
CA GLY A 102 -8.28 5.52 6.79
C GLY A 102 -9.44 6.47 7.05
N LEU A 103 -9.35 7.25 8.13
CA LEU A 103 -10.37 8.27 8.43
C LEU A 103 -10.37 9.40 7.39
N PHE A 104 -9.19 9.83 6.95
CA PHE A 104 -9.06 10.79 5.84
C PHE A 104 -9.68 10.23 4.55
N GLY A 105 -9.38 8.98 4.21
CA GLY A 105 -9.98 8.30 3.06
C GLY A 105 -11.50 8.19 3.18
N TYR A 106 -12.03 7.94 4.37
CA TYR A 106 -13.46 7.98 4.64
C TYR A 106 -14.06 9.36 4.32
N LEU A 107 -13.50 10.43 4.86
CA LEU A 107 -13.99 11.79 4.65
C LEU A 107 -13.91 12.21 3.18
N VAL A 108 -12.80 11.92 2.50
CA VAL A 108 -12.59 12.32 1.11
C VAL A 108 -13.40 11.45 0.15
N PHE A 109 -13.25 10.13 0.21
CA PHE A 109 -13.85 9.26 -0.81
C PHE A 109 -15.32 8.96 -0.55
N LEU A 110 -15.73 8.77 0.71
CA LEU A 110 -17.10 8.42 1.02
C LEU A 110 -17.99 9.65 1.18
N VAL A 111 -17.53 10.66 1.94
CA VAL A 111 -18.36 11.84 2.25
C VAL A 111 -18.28 12.86 1.11
N PHE A 112 -17.08 13.28 0.72
CA PHE A 112 -16.90 14.33 -0.28
C PHE A 112 -17.23 13.86 -1.71
N PHE A 113 -16.67 12.71 -2.12
CA PHE A 113 -16.97 12.14 -3.45
C PHE A 113 -18.24 11.29 -3.51
N GLY A 114 -18.88 10.99 -2.38
CA GLY A 114 -20.10 10.21 -2.34
C GLY A 114 -19.99 8.76 -2.81
N MET A 115 -18.78 8.19 -2.83
CA MET A 115 -18.53 6.84 -3.38
C MET A 115 -19.15 5.70 -2.55
N GLY A 116 -19.62 5.98 -1.33
CA GLY A 116 -20.07 4.95 -0.41
C GLY A 116 -18.94 4.03 0.06
N LYS A 117 -19.24 3.08 0.95
CA LYS A 117 -18.26 2.05 1.36
C LYS A 117 -18.05 1.09 0.19
N SER A 118 -16.86 1.12 -0.39
CA SER A 118 -16.52 0.34 -1.57
C SER A 118 -15.06 -0.12 -1.54
N LEU A 119 -14.76 -1.20 -2.27
CA LEU A 119 -13.37 -1.67 -2.45
C LEU A 119 -12.50 -0.61 -3.11
N MET A 120 -13.08 0.20 -4.01
CA MET A 120 -12.36 1.28 -4.69
C MET A 120 -11.93 2.37 -3.70
N ALA A 121 -12.81 2.82 -2.81
CA ALA A 121 -12.47 3.78 -1.77
C ALA A 121 -11.36 3.25 -0.85
N GLY A 122 -11.42 1.95 -0.50
CA GLY A 122 -10.36 1.27 0.24
C GLY A 122 -9.04 1.22 -0.51
N ALA A 123 -9.06 0.83 -1.77
CA ALA A 123 -7.88 0.76 -2.61
C ALA A 123 -7.19 2.13 -2.77
N LEU A 124 -7.96 3.19 -2.98
CA LEU A 124 -7.45 4.57 -3.04
C LEU A 124 -6.85 5.01 -1.70
N SER A 125 -7.46 4.66 -0.58
CA SER A 125 -6.93 4.97 0.75
C SER A 125 -5.60 4.23 1.02
N VAL A 126 -5.50 2.96 0.65
CA VAL A 126 -4.24 2.19 0.73
C VAL A 126 -3.20 2.73 -0.24
N SER A 127 -3.59 3.21 -1.43
CA SER A 127 -2.65 3.81 -2.38
C SER A 127 -1.96 5.04 -1.80
N ILE A 128 -2.67 5.86 -1.00
CA ILE A 128 -2.08 7.01 -0.30
C ILE A 128 -0.98 6.57 0.67
N LEU A 129 -1.18 5.45 1.38
CA LEU A 129 -0.18 4.90 2.32
C LEU A 129 1.05 4.30 1.62
N THR A 130 0.86 3.69 0.45
CA THR A 130 1.95 3.03 -0.27
C THR A 130 2.73 3.99 -1.17
N LEU A 131 2.13 5.12 -1.57
CA LEU A 131 2.73 6.11 -2.44
C LEU A 131 4.07 6.67 -1.91
N PRO A 132 4.21 7.13 -0.64
CA PRO A 132 5.48 7.62 -0.14
C PRO A 132 6.59 6.56 -0.18
N LEU A 133 6.26 5.31 0.13
CA LEU A 133 7.21 4.20 0.12
C LEU A 133 7.78 3.95 -1.29
N ILE A 134 6.91 3.91 -2.32
CA ILE A 134 7.35 3.72 -3.69
C ILE A 134 8.15 4.94 -4.19
N THR A 135 7.75 6.15 -3.79
CA THR A 135 8.45 7.38 -4.16
C THR A 135 9.88 7.40 -3.60
N THR A 136 10.03 7.14 -2.31
CA THR A 136 11.35 7.14 -1.65
C THR A 136 12.24 6.01 -2.16
N THR A 137 11.71 4.80 -2.31
CA THR A 137 12.48 3.67 -2.85
C THR A 137 12.92 3.91 -4.29
N THR A 138 12.10 4.55 -5.11
CA THR A 138 12.47 4.92 -6.49
C THR A 138 13.53 6.01 -6.50
N GLU A 139 13.40 7.04 -5.67
CA GLU A 139 14.40 8.10 -5.53
C GLU A 139 15.75 7.52 -5.11
N ASP A 140 15.76 6.67 -4.08
CA ASP A 140 16.96 6.02 -3.56
C ASP A 140 17.58 5.04 -4.55
N ALA A 141 16.73 4.36 -5.34
CA ALA A 141 17.20 3.45 -6.39
C ALA A 141 18.00 4.20 -7.45
N ILE A 142 17.47 5.34 -7.92
CA ILE A 142 18.13 6.16 -8.95
C ILE A 142 19.40 6.83 -8.40
N LYS A 143 19.34 7.39 -7.19
CA LYS A 143 20.50 8.03 -6.55
C LYS A 143 21.60 7.05 -6.17
N GLY A 144 21.26 5.79 -5.93
CA GLY A 144 22.21 4.73 -5.63
C GLY A 144 22.95 4.19 -6.83
N LEU A 145 22.58 4.59 -8.07
CA LEU A 145 23.35 4.23 -9.25
C LEU A 145 24.64 5.06 -9.36
N PRO A 146 25.76 4.45 -9.83
CA PRO A 146 26.97 5.18 -10.12
C PRO A 146 26.70 6.32 -11.14
N ALA A 147 27.24 7.51 -10.87
CA ALA A 147 27.06 8.68 -11.73
C ALA A 147 27.54 8.45 -13.18
N GLY A 148 28.47 7.50 -13.39
CA GLY A 148 28.98 7.11 -14.68
C GLY A 148 27.92 6.66 -15.68
N TYR A 149 26.83 5.99 -15.21
CA TYR A 149 25.75 5.57 -16.11
C TYR A 149 25.06 6.75 -16.79
N PHE A 150 24.77 7.80 -16.04
CA PHE A 150 24.13 9.00 -16.57
C PHE A 150 25.08 9.79 -17.45
N GLN A 151 26.34 9.98 -17.00
CA GLN A 151 27.34 10.75 -17.74
C GLN A 151 27.71 10.06 -19.07
N ALA A 152 27.88 8.74 -19.06
CA ALA A 152 28.18 7.97 -20.26
C ALA A 152 27.07 8.08 -21.32
N SER A 153 25.80 8.01 -20.89
CA SER A 153 24.67 8.14 -21.80
C SER A 153 24.58 9.53 -22.43
N LEU A 154 24.86 10.58 -21.64
CA LEU A 154 24.92 11.96 -22.15
C LEU A 154 26.11 12.15 -23.09
N GLY A 155 27.26 11.54 -22.81
CA GLY A 155 28.45 11.54 -23.66
C GLY A 155 28.21 10.91 -25.04
N LEU A 156 27.29 9.93 -25.12
CA LEU A 156 26.83 9.34 -26.39
C LEU A 156 25.79 10.19 -27.14
N GLY A 157 25.47 11.40 -26.65
CA GLY A 157 24.53 12.30 -27.25
C GLY A 157 23.06 12.06 -26.90
N ALA A 158 22.77 11.20 -25.91
CA ALA A 158 21.40 10.97 -25.43
C ALA A 158 20.85 12.19 -24.68
N THR A 159 19.57 12.51 -24.87
CA THR A 159 18.87 13.51 -24.08
C THR A 159 18.65 13.01 -22.64
N LYS A 160 18.42 13.92 -21.68
CA LYS A 160 18.09 13.54 -20.27
C LYS A 160 16.95 12.55 -20.20
N TRP A 161 15.90 12.74 -20.98
CA TRP A 161 14.75 11.85 -21.02
C TRP A 161 15.13 10.45 -21.49
N GLN A 162 15.86 10.36 -22.59
CA GLN A 162 16.36 9.08 -23.11
C GLN A 162 17.25 8.37 -22.09
N SER A 163 18.16 9.09 -21.44
CA SER A 163 19.03 8.54 -20.39
C SER A 163 18.23 7.97 -19.22
N ILE A 164 17.17 8.65 -18.79
CA ILE A 164 16.33 8.20 -17.68
C ILE A 164 15.59 6.91 -18.05
N PHE A 165 14.89 6.91 -19.19
CA PHE A 165 14.01 5.77 -19.54
C PHE A 165 14.75 4.57 -20.12
N HIS A 166 15.86 4.76 -20.83
CA HIS A 166 16.56 3.66 -21.48
C HIS A 166 17.79 3.16 -20.71
N VAL A 167 18.35 3.96 -19.80
CA VAL A 167 19.55 3.58 -19.06
C VAL A 167 19.29 3.49 -17.56
N LEU A 168 18.85 4.58 -16.91
CA LEU A 168 18.72 4.63 -15.48
C LEU A 168 17.56 3.75 -14.96
N LEU A 169 16.38 3.88 -15.56
CA LEU A 169 15.20 3.17 -15.12
C LEU A 169 15.36 1.64 -15.23
N PRO A 170 15.83 1.07 -16.37
CA PRO A 170 16.12 -0.37 -16.43
C PRO A 170 17.22 -0.83 -15.45
N ALA A 171 18.26 -0.01 -15.25
CA ALA A 171 19.35 -0.34 -14.33
C ALA A 171 18.90 -0.37 -12.86
N CYS A 172 17.95 0.47 -12.45
CA CYS A 172 17.43 0.50 -11.08
C CYS A 172 16.14 -0.31 -10.90
N LEU A 173 15.60 -0.91 -11.96
CA LEU A 173 14.35 -1.69 -11.92
C LEU A 173 14.32 -2.76 -10.82
N PRO A 174 15.37 -3.58 -10.60
CA PRO A 174 15.35 -4.59 -9.53
C PRO A 174 15.12 -3.97 -8.15
N ARG A 175 15.71 -2.80 -7.89
CA ARG A 175 15.56 -2.10 -6.61
C ARG A 175 14.18 -1.46 -6.48
N ILE A 176 13.62 -0.92 -7.55
CA ILE A 176 12.25 -0.41 -7.59
C ILE A 176 11.25 -1.56 -7.33
N MET A 177 11.47 -2.72 -7.96
CA MET A 177 10.61 -3.90 -7.75
C MET A 177 10.63 -4.39 -6.30
N THR A 178 11.77 -4.31 -5.61
CA THR A 178 11.83 -4.59 -4.17
C THR A 178 10.93 -3.63 -3.38
N GLY A 179 10.94 -2.34 -3.71
CA GLY A 179 10.03 -1.34 -3.12
C GLY A 179 8.57 -1.65 -3.39
N VAL A 180 8.23 -2.07 -4.60
CA VAL A 180 6.86 -2.48 -4.99
C VAL A 180 6.41 -3.71 -4.20
N ILE A 181 7.26 -4.72 -4.05
CA ILE A 181 6.95 -5.93 -3.26
C ILE A 181 6.73 -5.57 -1.79
N LEU A 182 7.55 -4.67 -1.24
CA LEU A 182 7.38 -4.19 0.12
C LEU A 182 6.08 -3.39 0.30
N ALA A 183 5.72 -2.55 -0.68
CA ALA A 183 4.45 -1.83 -0.71
C ALA A 183 3.25 -2.77 -0.79
N ALA A 184 3.35 -3.84 -1.60
CA ALA A 184 2.34 -4.89 -1.67
C ALA A 184 2.16 -5.59 -0.32
N GLY A 185 3.26 -6.01 0.32
CA GLY A 185 3.24 -6.63 1.65
C GLY A 185 2.59 -5.74 2.70
N ARG A 186 2.89 -4.43 2.67
CA ARG A 186 2.22 -3.45 3.53
C ARG A 186 0.72 -3.37 3.23
N GLY A 187 0.34 -3.31 1.95
CA GLY A 187 -1.07 -3.29 1.53
C GLY A 187 -1.87 -4.52 1.99
N PHE A 188 -1.27 -5.72 1.98
CA PHE A 188 -1.89 -6.94 2.51
C PHE A 188 -2.07 -6.90 4.04
N GLY A 189 -1.19 -6.20 4.76
CA GLY A 189 -1.25 -6.06 6.21
C GLY A 189 -2.17 -4.95 6.71
N GLU A 190 -2.67 -4.07 5.82
CA GLU A 190 -3.49 -2.93 6.22
C GLU A 190 -4.92 -3.34 6.56
N ALA A 191 -5.23 -3.37 7.86
CA ALA A 191 -6.58 -3.60 8.35
C ALA A 191 -7.27 -2.30 8.81
N ALA A 192 -6.52 -1.41 9.46
CA ALA A 192 -7.07 -0.22 10.10
C ALA A 192 -7.63 0.82 9.11
N ALA A 193 -6.91 1.09 8.01
CA ALA A 193 -7.39 1.99 6.98
C ALA A 193 -8.64 1.43 6.27
N LEU A 194 -8.71 0.11 6.09
CA LEU A 194 -9.81 -0.55 5.39
C LEU A 194 -11.09 -0.61 6.22
N LEU A 195 -10.99 -0.68 7.54
CA LEU A 195 -12.15 -0.72 8.43
C LEU A 195 -13.11 0.45 8.19
N TYR A 196 -12.59 1.64 7.94
CA TYR A 196 -13.37 2.85 7.71
C TYR A 196 -13.86 2.98 6.27
N THR A 197 -13.09 2.53 5.30
CA THR A 197 -13.34 2.79 3.88
C THR A 197 -14.11 1.66 3.19
N THR A 198 -13.81 0.40 3.49
CA THR A 198 -14.53 -0.76 2.94
C THR A 198 -15.62 -1.29 3.88
N GLY A 199 -15.49 -1.06 5.19
CA GLY A 199 -16.34 -1.63 6.21
C GLY A 199 -15.99 -3.08 6.55
N SER A 200 -16.59 -3.61 7.63
CA SER A 200 -16.35 -4.96 8.14
C SER A 200 -17.33 -6.02 7.60
N GLY A 201 -18.13 -5.68 6.58
CA GLY A 201 -19.18 -6.56 6.06
C GLY A 201 -18.64 -7.66 5.15
N SER A 202 -19.08 -8.90 5.39
CA SER A 202 -18.85 -10.05 4.50
C SER A 202 -19.68 -10.01 3.20
N ASP A 203 -20.38 -8.91 2.96
CA ASP A 203 -21.41 -8.77 1.92
C ASP A 203 -20.87 -8.35 0.55
N LEU A 204 -19.55 -8.31 0.37
CA LEU A 204 -18.93 -8.08 -0.94
C LEU A 204 -19.18 -9.31 -1.83
N ARG A 205 -20.22 -9.22 -2.66
CA ARG A 205 -20.60 -10.31 -3.57
C ARG A 205 -19.60 -10.39 -4.73
N TRP A 206 -19.05 -11.57 -4.92
CA TRP A 206 -18.33 -11.93 -6.13
C TRP A 206 -19.23 -11.67 -7.36
N GLY A 207 -18.75 -10.87 -8.31
CA GLY A 207 -19.48 -10.55 -9.55
C GLY A 207 -20.13 -9.17 -9.62
N ASN A 208 -20.19 -8.39 -8.54
CA ASN A 208 -20.57 -6.98 -8.65
C ASN A 208 -19.34 -6.13 -8.99
N TRP A 209 -19.03 -6.06 -10.29
CA TRP A 209 -17.99 -5.22 -10.87
C TRP A 209 -18.32 -3.72 -10.80
N ASN A 210 -19.43 -3.33 -10.21
CA ASN A 210 -19.74 -1.95 -9.96
C ASN A 210 -18.76 -1.40 -8.94
N LEU A 211 -17.67 -0.86 -9.46
CA LEU A 211 -16.62 -0.12 -8.75
C LEU A 211 -17.18 0.99 -7.83
N ALA A 212 -18.41 1.35 -8.00
CA ALA A 212 -19.17 2.37 -7.26
C ALA A 212 -20.42 1.83 -6.57
N ALA A 213 -20.71 0.52 -6.59
CA ALA A 213 -21.88 0.02 -5.87
C ALA A 213 -21.61 0.05 -4.37
N PRO A 214 -22.36 0.82 -3.59
CA PRO A 214 -22.24 0.83 -2.14
C PRO A 214 -22.48 -0.57 -1.60
N THR A 215 -21.53 -1.09 -0.84
CA THR A 215 -21.55 -2.42 -0.26
C THR A 215 -22.61 -2.61 0.82
N CYS A 216 -23.28 -1.58 1.24
CA CYS A 216 -24.57 -1.44 1.93
C CYS A 216 -24.80 0.06 2.16
N PRO A 217 -25.99 0.59 1.93
CA PRO A 217 -26.35 1.86 2.52
C PRO A 217 -26.44 1.61 4.04
N PHE A 218 -25.40 1.97 4.78
CA PHE A 218 -25.56 2.18 6.21
C PHE A 218 -26.47 3.39 6.34
N ASN A 219 -27.76 3.14 6.44
CA ASN A 219 -28.72 4.14 6.86
C ASN A 219 -28.77 4.09 8.39
N PRO A 220 -28.15 5.05 9.11
CA PRO A 220 -28.19 5.09 10.56
C PRO A 220 -29.58 5.41 11.11
N PHE A 221 -30.57 5.67 10.23
CA PHE A 221 -31.94 6.07 10.55
C PHE A 221 -33.01 5.08 10.06
N ARG A 222 -32.65 3.83 9.75
CA ARG A 222 -33.70 2.80 9.60
C ARG A 222 -34.01 2.22 10.97
N PRO A 223 -35.25 2.38 11.45
CA PRO A 223 -35.71 1.72 12.67
C PRO A 223 -35.67 0.21 12.55
#